data_f17ff85564c0b1828a03daf168025538
#
_entry.id   f17ff85564c0b1828a03daf168025538
#
_cell.length_a   1.000
_cell.length_b   1.000
_cell.length_c   1.000
_cell.angle_alpha   90.00
_cell.angle_beta   90.00
_cell.angle_gamma   90.00
#
_symmetry.space_group_name_H-M   'P 1'
#
loop_
_entity.id
_entity.type
_entity.pdbx_description
1 polymer ?
#
loop_
_entity_poly.entity_id
_entity_poly.type
_entity_poly.pdbx_seq_one_letter_code
_entity_poly.pdbx_strand_id
1 'polypeptide(L)'
;KNFTSKRFFNSQIFPNEKIQLSHTTENVIRGGPNRFPLLSEGFHDIKKIGIIGWGSQGPSQALNLRDSLNSIDSPIDIKIGLRPGSKSIPDVIRNNFEYDTMENVLQESDFNIILISDSAQVKLYPEIFSNIKEGSTIGFSHGFLLGHLQNVEEVFPDNINVVMMAPKGMGPTLRDKYLLDSGINSSV
;
A
#
# COMPACT_ATOMS: atom_id res chain seq x y z
N LYS A 1 -11.11 9.52 -23.92
CA LYS A 1 -12.22 8.71 -23.38
C LYS A 1 -12.67 9.39 -22.10
N ASN A 2 -13.92 9.86 -22.05
CA ASN A 2 -14.49 10.50 -20.86
C ASN A 2 -14.62 9.48 -19.74
N PHE A 3 -13.85 9.63 -18.67
CA PHE A 3 -14.03 8.92 -17.41
C PHE A 3 -15.26 9.53 -16.69
N THR A 4 -16.44 9.10 -17.04
CA THR A 4 -17.71 9.54 -16.42
C THR A 4 -18.44 8.41 -15.70
N SER A 5 -17.76 7.47 -15.10
CA SER A 5 -18.43 6.63 -14.11
C SER A 5 -17.86 6.98 -12.72
N LYS A 6 -18.62 7.77 -11.96
CA LYS A 6 -18.46 7.83 -10.50
C LYS A 6 -18.77 6.44 -9.95
N ARG A 7 -17.77 5.54 -9.94
CA ARG A 7 -17.86 4.31 -9.17
C ARG A 7 -17.59 4.71 -7.72
N PHE A 8 -18.64 4.77 -6.93
CA PHE A 8 -18.50 4.90 -5.49
C PHE A 8 -17.80 3.63 -4.98
N PHE A 9 -16.66 3.81 -4.31
CA PHE A 9 -16.05 2.70 -3.58
C PHE A 9 -17.03 2.19 -2.54
N ASN A 10 -17.25 0.89 -2.52
CA ASN A 10 -18.14 0.25 -1.57
C ASN A 10 -17.49 -1.07 -1.15
N SER A 11 -16.98 -1.14 0.07
CA SER A 11 -16.42 -2.37 0.60
C SER A 11 -17.53 -3.37 0.88
N GLN A 12 -17.28 -4.64 0.55
CA GLN A 12 -18.15 -5.75 0.93
C GLN A 12 -17.82 -6.28 2.33
N ILE A 13 -16.62 -6.02 2.83
CA ILE A 13 -16.09 -6.55 4.09
C ILE A 13 -16.20 -5.50 5.20
N PHE A 14 -15.74 -4.27 4.92
CA PHE A 14 -15.77 -3.21 5.91
C PHE A 14 -17.06 -2.41 5.85
N PRO A 15 -17.67 -2.07 7.01
CA PRO A 15 -18.88 -1.25 7.05
C PRO A 15 -18.67 0.09 6.36
N ASN A 16 -19.57 0.43 5.47
CA ASN A 16 -19.59 1.70 4.76
C ASN A 16 -20.53 2.69 5.45
N GLU A 17 -20.11 3.94 5.54
CA GLU A 17 -20.89 5.07 6.04
C GLU A 17 -21.01 6.12 4.94
N LYS A 18 -22.19 6.70 4.77
CA LYS A 18 -22.38 7.83 3.85
C LYS A 18 -22.23 9.13 4.62
N ILE A 19 -21.33 9.98 4.16
CA ILE A 19 -21.16 11.34 4.71
C ILE A 19 -21.47 12.37 3.63
N GLN A 20 -22.12 13.46 4.04
CA GLN A 20 -22.37 14.62 3.17
C GLN A 20 -21.16 15.57 3.28
N LEU A 21 -20.48 15.80 2.16
CA LEU A 21 -19.37 16.73 2.04
C LEU A 21 -19.77 17.86 1.06
N SER A 22 -20.10 19.03 1.59
CA SER A 22 -20.50 20.17 0.76
C SER A 22 -21.55 19.79 -0.30
N HIS A 23 -21.13 19.62 -1.54
CA HIS A 23 -22.00 19.33 -2.69
C HIS A 23 -22.03 17.87 -3.13
N THR A 24 -21.37 16.96 -2.40
CA THR A 24 -21.30 15.55 -2.74
C THR A 24 -21.54 14.67 -1.51
N THR A 25 -22.05 13.46 -1.74
CA THR A 25 -22.12 12.41 -0.74
C THR A 25 -21.05 11.38 -1.04
N GLU A 26 -20.26 11.01 -0.08
CA GLU A 26 -19.20 10.02 -0.24
C GLU A 26 -19.39 8.83 0.70
N ASN A 27 -18.96 7.66 0.24
CA ASN A 27 -18.83 6.49 1.08
C ASN A 27 -17.49 6.53 1.80
N VAL A 28 -17.50 6.34 3.10
CA VAL A 28 -16.30 6.27 3.93
C VAL A 28 -16.28 5.00 4.74
N ILE A 29 -15.07 4.52 5.02
CA ILE A 29 -14.82 3.45 5.97
C ILE A 29 -14.09 4.07 7.15
N ARG A 30 -14.65 3.91 8.33
CA ARG A 30 -13.95 4.32 9.56
C ARG A 30 -13.00 3.22 9.98
N GLY A 31 -11.70 3.55 9.99
CA GLY A 31 -10.67 2.69 10.55
C GLY A 31 -10.74 2.61 12.07
N GLY A 32 -9.87 1.79 12.63
CA GLY A 32 -9.70 1.63 14.08
C GLY A 32 -9.47 0.17 14.48
N PRO A 33 -8.96 -0.08 15.70
CA PRO A 33 -8.62 -1.45 16.15
C PRO A 33 -9.81 -2.42 16.14
N ASN A 34 -11.02 -1.91 16.32
CA ASN A 34 -12.25 -2.71 16.23
C ASN A 34 -12.55 -3.29 14.84
N ARG A 35 -11.78 -2.88 13.83
CA ARG A 35 -11.87 -3.41 12.46
C ARG A 35 -10.82 -4.47 12.14
N PHE A 36 -9.80 -4.63 12.98
CA PHE A 36 -8.72 -5.59 12.74
C PHE A 36 -9.21 -7.04 12.56
N PRO A 37 -10.23 -7.56 13.27
CA PRO A 37 -10.75 -8.89 13.00
C PRO A 37 -11.22 -9.13 11.56
N LEU A 38 -11.61 -8.06 10.84
CA LEU A 38 -12.03 -8.16 9.44
C LEU A 38 -10.84 -8.27 8.46
N LEU A 39 -9.61 -8.06 8.93
CA LEU A 39 -8.42 -8.16 8.08
C LEU A 39 -8.21 -9.60 7.58
N SER A 40 -8.57 -10.61 8.35
CA SER A 40 -8.47 -12.01 7.92
C SER A 40 -9.30 -12.29 6.67
N GLU A 41 -10.49 -11.68 6.57
CA GLU A 41 -11.33 -11.76 5.38
C GLU A 41 -10.80 -10.84 4.27
N GLY A 42 -10.38 -9.61 4.63
CA GLY A 42 -9.84 -8.63 3.68
C GLY A 42 -8.57 -9.08 2.97
N PHE A 43 -7.77 -9.91 3.62
CA PHE A 43 -6.51 -10.45 3.10
C PHE A 43 -6.54 -11.96 2.88
N HIS A 44 -7.71 -12.58 2.67
CA HIS A 44 -7.86 -14.05 2.63
C HIS A 44 -6.95 -14.75 1.61
N ASP A 45 -6.63 -14.10 0.49
CA ASP A 45 -5.75 -14.64 -0.56
C ASP A 45 -4.30 -14.14 -0.46
N ILE A 46 -3.97 -13.32 0.55
CA ILE A 46 -2.65 -12.74 0.73
C ILE A 46 -1.87 -13.53 1.77
N LYS A 47 -0.71 -14.03 1.37
CA LYS A 47 0.23 -14.74 2.25
C LYS A 47 1.49 -13.93 2.52
N LYS A 48 1.89 -13.11 1.54
CA LYS A 48 3.09 -12.28 1.64
C LYS A 48 2.82 -10.87 1.12
N ILE A 49 3.22 -9.87 1.90
CA ILE A 49 3.16 -8.45 1.54
C ILE A 49 4.57 -7.92 1.35
N GLY A 50 4.85 -7.37 0.17
CA GLY A 50 6.09 -6.66 -0.15
C GLY A 50 5.96 -5.17 0.11
N ILE A 51 6.90 -4.57 0.83
CA ILE A 51 7.03 -3.13 0.95
C ILE A 51 8.25 -2.69 0.16
N ILE A 52 8.04 -2.03 -0.96
CA ILE A 52 9.13 -1.60 -1.86
C ILE A 52 9.57 -0.19 -1.48
N GLY A 53 10.73 -0.13 -0.82
CA GLY A 53 11.32 1.12 -0.31
C GLY A 53 11.14 1.33 1.19
N TRP A 54 12.09 2.07 1.77
CA TRP A 54 12.15 2.39 3.20
C TRP A 54 12.43 3.87 3.41
N GLY A 55 11.65 4.71 2.71
CA GLY A 55 11.68 6.16 2.84
C GLY A 55 10.75 6.68 3.94
N SER A 56 10.14 7.84 3.74
CA SER A 56 9.25 8.46 4.74
C SER A 56 8.03 7.60 5.08
N GLN A 57 7.43 6.95 4.11
CA GLN A 57 6.20 6.15 4.29
C GLN A 57 6.48 4.68 4.65
N GLY A 58 7.58 4.11 4.15
CA GLY A 58 7.90 2.69 4.28
C GLY A 58 7.86 2.17 5.72
N PRO A 59 8.66 2.74 6.65
CA PRO A 59 8.69 2.30 8.04
C PRO A 59 7.31 2.37 8.70
N SER A 60 6.61 3.48 8.52
CA SER A 60 5.34 3.72 9.18
C SER A 60 4.24 2.79 8.70
N GLN A 61 4.12 2.58 7.40
CA GLN A 61 3.12 1.66 6.85
C GLN A 61 3.44 0.21 7.18
N ALA A 62 4.72 -0.20 7.07
CA ALA A 62 5.14 -1.56 7.42
C ALA A 62 4.89 -1.87 8.90
N LEU A 63 5.25 -0.97 9.81
CA LEU A 63 5.05 -1.14 11.25
C LEU A 63 3.56 -1.19 11.61
N ASN A 64 2.74 -0.27 11.08
CA ASN A 64 1.31 -0.26 11.36
C ASN A 64 0.63 -1.53 10.85
N LEU A 65 1.00 -1.97 9.64
CA LEU A 65 0.44 -3.18 9.05
C LEU A 65 0.83 -4.41 9.87
N ARG A 66 2.11 -4.55 10.25
CA ARG A 66 2.59 -5.65 11.10
C ARG A 66 1.86 -5.69 12.43
N ASP A 67 1.74 -4.55 13.11
CA ASP A 67 1.08 -4.48 14.41
C ASP A 67 -0.41 -4.85 14.30
N SER A 68 -1.09 -4.40 13.23
CA SER A 68 -2.48 -4.77 12.97
C SER A 68 -2.65 -6.26 12.68
N LEU A 69 -1.78 -6.85 11.87
CA LEU A 69 -1.79 -8.27 11.54
C LEU A 69 -1.46 -9.14 12.77
N ASN A 70 -0.46 -8.73 13.56
CA ASN A 70 -0.09 -9.43 14.80
C ASN A 70 -1.24 -9.43 15.82
N SER A 71 -2.04 -8.36 15.89
CA SER A 71 -3.17 -8.27 16.82
C SER A 71 -4.28 -9.29 16.58
N ILE A 72 -4.28 -9.95 15.43
CA ILE A 72 -5.22 -10.99 15.04
C ILE A 72 -4.52 -12.33 14.73
N ASP A 73 -3.28 -12.49 15.17
CA ASP A 73 -2.47 -13.70 14.93
C ASP A 73 -2.41 -14.10 13.44
N SER A 74 -2.36 -13.12 12.55
CA SER A 74 -2.34 -13.35 11.10
C SER A 74 -1.02 -13.99 10.67
N PRO A 75 -1.03 -15.03 9.82
CA PRO A 75 0.19 -15.66 9.29
C PRO A 75 0.82 -14.90 8.12
N ILE A 76 0.31 -13.71 7.78
CA ILE A 76 0.81 -12.93 6.63
C ILE A 76 2.21 -12.39 6.96
N ASP A 77 3.16 -12.71 6.09
CA ASP A 77 4.53 -12.25 6.16
C ASP A 77 4.71 -10.88 5.48
N ILE A 78 5.57 -10.02 6.05
CA ILE A 78 5.92 -8.72 5.49
C ILE A 78 7.42 -8.67 5.21
N LYS A 79 7.79 -8.48 3.95
CA LYS A 79 9.19 -8.40 3.51
C LYS A 79 9.48 -7.06 2.82
N ILE A 80 10.66 -6.52 3.07
CA ILE A 80 11.06 -5.20 2.57
C ILE A 80 11.92 -5.35 1.33
N GLY A 81 11.49 -4.78 0.21
CA GLY A 81 12.25 -4.73 -1.04
C GLY A 81 13.15 -3.50 -1.11
N LEU A 82 14.46 -3.71 -1.21
CA LEU A 82 15.47 -2.67 -1.25
C LEU A 82 16.45 -2.87 -2.42
N ARG A 83 17.02 -1.77 -2.91
CA ARG A 83 18.16 -1.88 -3.83
C ARG A 83 19.40 -2.40 -3.09
N PRO A 84 20.29 -3.14 -3.76
CA PRO A 84 21.57 -3.57 -3.18
C PRO A 84 22.34 -2.38 -2.60
N GLY A 85 22.90 -2.57 -1.40
CA GLY A 85 23.67 -1.52 -0.72
C GLY A 85 22.85 -0.33 -0.21
N SER A 86 21.54 -0.49 -0.05
CA SER A 86 20.68 0.56 0.50
C SER A 86 21.13 0.98 1.90
N LYS A 87 21.22 2.29 2.13
CA LYS A 87 21.53 2.87 3.46
C LYS A 87 20.43 2.59 4.50
N SER A 88 19.27 2.15 4.07
CA SER A 88 18.14 1.83 4.95
C SER A 88 18.22 0.42 5.56
N ILE A 89 19.09 -0.46 5.06
CA ILE A 89 19.21 -1.84 5.56
C ILE A 89 19.38 -1.93 7.09
N PRO A 90 20.28 -1.14 7.73
CA PRO A 90 20.43 -1.20 9.18
C PRO A 90 19.15 -0.82 9.94
N ASP A 91 18.34 0.07 9.39
CA ASP A 91 17.09 0.48 10.01
C ASP A 91 15.98 -0.58 9.84
N VAL A 92 15.91 -1.23 8.68
CA VAL A 92 15.00 -2.37 8.45
C VAL A 92 15.29 -3.51 9.44
N ILE A 93 16.57 -3.85 9.60
CA ILE A 93 17.01 -4.89 10.56
C ILE A 93 16.66 -4.50 12.00
N ARG A 94 16.91 -3.24 12.39
CA ARG A 94 16.57 -2.72 13.73
C ARG A 94 15.07 -2.81 14.04
N ASN A 95 14.25 -2.68 13.02
CA ASN A 95 12.80 -2.82 13.13
C ASN A 95 12.31 -4.27 13.01
N ASN A 96 13.22 -5.25 12.98
CA ASN A 96 12.94 -6.68 12.87
C ASN A 96 12.09 -7.04 11.64
N PHE A 97 12.43 -6.50 10.48
CA PHE A 97 11.89 -6.94 9.19
C PHE A 97 12.94 -7.73 8.40
N GLU A 98 12.47 -8.73 7.69
CA GLU A 98 13.24 -9.35 6.63
C GLU A 98 13.30 -8.41 5.42
N TYR A 99 14.40 -8.49 4.67
CA TYR A 99 14.55 -7.73 3.43
C TYR A 99 15.24 -8.57 2.36
N ASP A 100 15.03 -8.17 1.12
CA ASP A 100 15.69 -8.71 -0.06
C ASP A 100 15.81 -7.64 -1.13
N THR A 101 16.28 -8.02 -2.32
CA THR A 101 16.22 -7.13 -3.48
C THR A 101 14.77 -6.82 -3.84
N MET A 102 14.55 -5.70 -4.49
CA MET A 102 13.21 -5.30 -4.92
C MET A 102 12.60 -6.37 -5.83
N GLU A 103 13.39 -6.91 -6.76
CA GLU A 103 12.97 -7.92 -7.73
C GLU A 103 12.47 -9.19 -7.03
N ASN A 104 13.23 -9.71 -6.07
CA ASN A 104 12.85 -10.91 -5.33
C ASN A 104 11.55 -10.70 -4.56
N VAL A 105 11.42 -9.54 -3.89
CA VAL A 105 10.21 -9.22 -3.13
C VAL A 105 8.99 -9.08 -4.04
N LEU A 106 9.13 -8.44 -5.21
CA LEU A 106 8.06 -8.31 -6.20
C LEU A 106 7.57 -9.66 -6.73
N GLN A 107 8.50 -10.59 -6.97
CA GLN A 107 8.19 -11.94 -7.49
C GLN A 107 7.53 -12.85 -6.45
N GLU A 108 7.85 -12.67 -5.17
CA GLU A 108 7.34 -13.52 -4.09
C GLU A 108 6.00 -13.07 -3.51
N SER A 109 5.70 -11.75 -3.56
CA SER A 109 4.61 -11.17 -2.80
C SER A 109 3.29 -11.18 -3.57
N ASP A 110 2.21 -11.42 -2.84
CA ASP A 110 0.85 -11.38 -3.37
C ASP A 110 0.30 -9.95 -3.41
N PHE A 111 0.83 -9.08 -2.54
CA PHE A 111 0.51 -7.65 -2.50
C PHE A 111 1.79 -6.85 -2.29
N ASN A 112 2.10 -5.94 -3.21
CA ASN A 112 3.28 -5.09 -3.18
C ASN A 112 2.89 -3.62 -3.00
N ILE A 113 3.41 -2.93 -1.98
CA ILE A 113 3.18 -1.50 -1.75
C ILE A 113 4.42 -0.73 -2.17
N ILE A 114 4.29 0.15 -3.16
CA ILE A 114 5.39 0.92 -3.74
C ILE A 114 5.56 2.24 -2.99
N LEU A 115 6.62 2.32 -2.17
CA LEU A 115 6.91 3.46 -1.29
C LEU A 115 8.29 4.08 -1.56
N ILE A 116 8.78 3.96 -2.79
CA ILE A 116 9.96 4.67 -3.30
C ILE A 116 9.58 6.07 -3.76
N SER A 117 10.57 6.96 -3.91
CA SER A 117 10.36 8.34 -4.39
C SER A 117 9.82 8.38 -5.82
N ASP A 118 9.13 9.48 -6.18
CA ASP A 118 8.58 9.72 -7.51
C ASP A 118 9.62 9.55 -8.61
N SER A 119 10.81 10.13 -8.42
CA SER A 119 11.90 9.99 -9.38
C SER A 119 12.40 8.54 -9.52
N ALA A 120 12.31 7.74 -8.46
CA ALA A 120 12.63 6.32 -8.53
C ALA A 120 11.51 5.53 -9.21
N GLN A 121 10.25 5.87 -8.97
CA GLN A 121 9.12 5.25 -9.68
C GLN A 121 9.22 5.43 -11.19
N VAL A 122 9.51 6.66 -11.68
CA VAL A 122 9.71 6.94 -13.12
C VAL A 122 10.83 6.11 -13.73
N LYS A 123 11.91 5.87 -12.99
CA LYS A 123 13.07 5.12 -13.49
C LYS A 123 12.86 3.62 -13.45
N LEU A 124 12.11 3.13 -12.46
CA LEU A 124 12.06 1.70 -12.12
C LEU A 124 10.73 1.04 -12.48
N TYR A 125 9.70 1.79 -12.93
CA TYR A 125 8.42 1.15 -13.26
C TYR A 125 8.53 0.03 -14.30
N PRO A 126 9.39 0.10 -15.33
CA PRO A 126 9.50 -1.01 -16.27
C PRO A 126 10.07 -2.28 -15.61
N GLU A 127 11.04 -2.11 -14.70
CA GLU A 127 11.61 -3.20 -13.92
C GLU A 127 10.61 -3.74 -12.89
N ILE A 128 9.85 -2.87 -12.22
CA ILE A 128 8.76 -3.28 -11.32
C ILE A 128 7.74 -4.12 -12.09
N PHE A 129 7.29 -3.66 -13.25
CA PHE A 129 6.28 -4.35 -14.05
C PHE A 129 6.75 -5.68 -14.61
N SER A 130 8.04 -5.80 -14.94
CA SER A 130 8.62 -7.05 -15.44
C SER A 130 8.86 -8.09 -14.34
N ASN A 131 8.97 -7.68 -13.09
CA ASN A 131 9.26 -8.58 -11.95
C ASN A 131 8.03 -8.84 -11.06
N ILE A 132 6.94 -8.11 -11.23
CA ILE A 132 5.77 -8.30 -10.38
C ILE A 132 5.11 -9.64 -10.67
N LYS A 133 4.75 -10.35 -9.59
CA LYS A 133 4.07 -11.65 -9.67
C LYS A 133 2.72 -11.53 -10.38
N GLU A 134 2.47 -12.39 -11.37
CA GLU A 134 1.18 -12.46 -12.03
C GLU A 134 0.04 -12.73 -11.05
N GLY A 135 -1.10 -12.07 -11.24
CA GLY A 135 -2.25 -12.15 -10.36
C GLY A 135 -2.13 -11.40 -9.05
N SER A 136 -0.94 -10.84 -8.73
CA SER A 136 -0.75 -10.08 -7.51
C SER A 136 -1.37 -8.67 -7.58
N THR A 137 -1.34 -7.98 -6.46
CA THR A 137 -1.80 -6.59 -6.34
C THR A 137 -0.62 -5.66 -6.15
N ILE A 138 -0.61 -4.53 -6.86
CA ILE A 138 0.30 -3.41 -6.64
C ILE A 138 -0.45 -2.25 -5.99
N GLY A 139 0.10 -1.71 -4.90
CA GLY A 139 -0.48 -0.62 -4.14
C GLY A 139 0.40 0.64 -4.17
N PHE A 140 -0.24 1.80 -4.21
CA PHE A 140 0.42 3.11 -4.18
C PHE A 140 -0.16 4.00 -3.08
N SER A 141 0.68 4.90 -2.54
CA SER A 141 0.25 5.90 -1.55
C SER A 141 -0.10 7.27 -2.18
N HIS A 142 0.08 7.42 -3.49
CA HIS A 142 -0.33 8.59 -4.28
C HIS A 142 -0.35 8.26 -5.77
N GLY A 143 -1.05 9.09 -6.55
CA GLY A 143 -1.30 8.85 -7.97
C GLY A 143 -0.20 9.34 -8.93
N PHE A 144 1.02 9.59 -8.46
CA PHE A 144 2.10 10.15 -9.29
C PHE A 144 2.44 9.26 -10.49
N LEU A 145 2.69 7.95 -10.24
CA LEU A 145 3.04 7.03 -11.32
C LEU A 145 1.90 6.89 -12.33
N LEU A 146 0.64 6.89 -11.88
CA LEU A 146 -0.52 6.86 -12.77
C LEU A 146 -0.50 8.05 -13.75
N GLY A 147 -0.26 9.28 -13.21
CA GLY A 147 -0.15 10.48 -14.04
C GLY A 147 1.05 10.43 -15.00
N HIS A 148 2.19 9.88 -14.56
CA HIS A 148 3.36 9.70 -15.41
C HIS A 148 3.06 8.73 -16.57
N LEU A 149 2.50 7.57 -16.30
CA LEU A 149 2.15 6.58 -17.32
C LEU A 149 1.18 7.16 -18.36
N GLN A 150 0.19 7.94 -17.94
CA GLN A 150 -0.72 8.63 -18.86
C GLN A 150 0.02 9.62 -19.79
N ASN A 151 1.04 10.31 -19.28
CA ASN A 151 1.80 11.28 -20.08
C ASN A 151 2.73 10.60 -21.09
N VAL A 152 3.19 9.39 -20.83
CA VAL A 152 4.06 8.63 -21.74
C VAL A 152 3.29 7.55 -22.53
N GLU A 153 1.96 7.56 -22.47
CA GLU A 153 1.06 6.62 -23.13
C GLU A 153 1.30 5.15 -22.77
N GLU A 154 1.80 4.90 -21.57
CA GLU A 154 2.02 3.57 -20.99
C GLU A 154 0.87 3.19 -20.05
N VAL A 155 0.74 1.89 -19.80
CA VAL A 155 -0.31 1.33 -18.94
C VAL A 155 0.27 0.34 -17.93
N PHE A 156 -0.47 0.06 -16.87
CA PHE A 156 -0.14 -1.06 -15.98
C PHE A 156 -0.33 -2.40 -16.71
N PRO A 157 0.43 -3.45 -16.32
CA PRO A 157 0.19 -4.80 -16.83
C PRO A 157 -1.25 -5.25 -16.59
N ASP A 158 -1.85 -5.93 -17.58
CA ASP A 158 -3.25 -6.38 -17.51
C ASP A 158 -3.48 -7.54 -16.53
N ASN A 159 -2.42 -8.24 -16.17
CA ASN A 159 -2.44 -9.45 -15.33
C ASN A 159 -2.22 -9.18 -13.84
N ILE A 160 -2.35 -7.93 -13.38
CA ILE A 160 -2.24 -7.53 -11.97
C ILE A 160 -3.41 -6.65 -11.54
N ASN A 161 -3.65 -6.58 -10.24
CA ASN A 161 -4.57 -5.60 -9.67
C ASN A 161 -3.82 -4.34 -9.25
N VAL A 162 -4.43 -3.17 -9.44
CA VAL A 162 -3.85 -1.88 -9.06
C VAL A 162 -4.77 -1.19 -8.06
N VAL A 163 -4.22 -0.83 -6.90
CA VAL A 163 -4.95 -0.10 -5.86
C VAL A 163 -4.16 1.13 -5.42
N MET A 164 -4.85 2.13 -4.96
CA MET A 164 -4.24 3.29 -4.35
C MET A 164 -4.90 3.57 -3.00
N MET A 165 -4.08 3.78 -1.97
CA MET A 165 -4.53 4.31 -0.68
C MET A 165 -3.63 5.48 -0.31
N ALA A 166 -4.13 6.69 -0.46
CA ALA A 166 -3.40 7.94 -0.32
C ALA A 166 -3.64 8.59 1.04
N PRO A 167 -2.80 8.32 2.06
CA PRO A 167 -2.90 8.96 3.37
C PRO A 167 -2.61 10.46 3.25
N LYS A 168 -3.39 11.28 3.94
CA LYS A 168 -3.25 12.74 3.95
C LYS A 168 -2.32 13.20 5.07
N GLY A 169 -1.11 12.64 5.10
CA GLY A 169 -0.09 12.97 6.10
C GLY A 169 1.26 12.32 5.82
N MET A 170 2.28 12.81 6.52
CA MET A 170 3.64 12.27 6.44
C MET A 170 3.73 10.91 7.16
N GLY A 171 4.69 10.09 6.75
CA GLY A 171 4.93 8.78 7.34
C GLY A 171 5.04 8.78 8.86
N PRO A 172 5.93 9.56 9.49
CA PRO A 172 6.04 9.63 10.94
C PRO A 172 4.71 9.95 11.63
N THR A 173 3.97 10.93 11.12
CA THR A 173 2.64 11.29 11.65
C THR A 173 1.65 10.13 11.52
N LEU A 174 1.73 9.33 10.46
CA LEU A 174 0.90 8.14 10.28
C LEU A 174 1.17 7.12 11.40
N ARG A 175 2.44 6.91 11.75
CA ARG A 175 2.83 6.02 12.85
C ARG A 175 2.39 6.55 14.21
N ASP A 176 2.66 7.82 14.50
CA ASP A 176 2.29 8.46 15.77
C ASP A 176 0.77 8.38 16.01
N LYS A 177 -0.03 8.69 14.99
CA LYS A 177 -1.48 8.60 15.09
C LYS A 177 -1.98 7.17 15.31
N TYR A 178 -1.38 6.19 14.64
CA TYR A 178 -1.70 4.79 14.84
C TYR A 178 -1.45 4.35 16.30
N LEU A 179 -0.31 4.72 16.88
CA LEU A 179 0.05 4.39 18.28
C LEU A 179 -0.87 5.04 19.31
N LEU A 180 -1.59 6.09 18.92
CA LEU A 180 -2.58 6.79 19.76
C LEU A 180 -4.02 6.30 19.47
N ASP A 181 -4.20 5.15 18.85
CA ASP A 181 -5.50 4.64 18.40
C ASP A 181 -6.30 5.65 17.56
N SER A 182 -5.59 6.52 16.87
CA SER A 182 -6.12 7.55 15.99
C SER A 182 -5.75 7.24 14.54
N GLY A 183 -6.21 8.03 13.59
CA GLY A 183 -5.98 7.81 12.19
C GLY A 183 -5.72 9.07 11.40
N ILE A 184 -5.39 8.86 10.13
CA ILE A 184 -5.27 9.91 9.12
C ILE A 184 -6.29 9.61 8.02
N ASN A 185 -6.97 10.64 7.56
CA ASN A 185 -7.85 10.51 6.39
C ASN A 185 -7.05 10.04 5.18
N SER A 186 -7.61 9.10 4.44
CA SER A 186 -7.02 8.56 3.22
C SER A 186 -8.06 8.58 2.10
N SER A 187 -7.59 8.70 0.87
CA SER A 187 -8.40 8.45 -0.33
C SER A 187 -8.05 7.08 -0.88
N VAL A 188 -9.05 6.35 -1.34
CA VAL A 188 -8.92 5.05 -2.00
C VAL A 188 -9.43 5.15 -3.42
#